data_9e32fb1531e05a962f9e8a45346b8c36
#
_entry.id   9e32fb1531e05a962f9e8a45346b8c36
#
_cell.length_a   1.000
_cell.length_b   1.000
_cell.length_c   1.000
_cell.angle_alpha   90.00
_cell.angle_beta   90.00
_cell.angle_gamma   90.00
#
_symmetry.space_group_name_H-M   'P 1'
#
loop_
_entity.id
_entity.type
_entity.pdbx_description
1 polymer ?
#
loop_
_entity_poly.entity_id
_entity_poly.type
_entity_poly.pdbx_seq_one_letter_code
_entity_poly.pdbx_strand_id
1 'polypeptide(L)'
;MKKVRDVMSAAPVCMAPGESVSAAARAMKQHGIGTVLVLTDGRLSGLVTDRDITVRVLAEKRDPRTTRIGDICSGELVVLDPDDDLAEASRLVRDRAVRRIPVLRGGTPVGVVSIGDLALESDATSVRSGLYSAPPNS
;
A
#
# COMPACT_ATOMS: atom_id res chain seq x y z
N MET A 1 -4.80 23.38 0.75
CA MET A 1 -5.45 22.06 0.68
C MET A 1 -4.39 20.98 0.67
N LYS A 2 -4.58 19.94 1.45
CA LYS A 2 -3.60 18.87 1.53
C LYS A 2 -3.59 18.01 0.28
N LYS A 3 -2.41 17.60 -0.12
CA LYS A 3 -2.16 16.75 -1.26
C LYS A 3 -1.76 15.35 -0.80
N VAL A 4 -1.87 14.40 -1.69
CA VAL A 4 -1.46 13.01 -1.43
C VAL A 4 -0.01 12.96 -0.94
N ARG A 5 0.88 13.77 -1.52
CA ARG A 5 2.30 13.80 -1.11
C ARG A 5 2.50 14.14 0.37
N ASP A 6 1.54 14.85 0.97
CA ASP A 6 1.66 15.30 2.36
C ASP A 6 1.42 14.19 3.37
N VAL A 7 0.77 13.10 2.96
CA VAL A 7 0.41 11.99 3.85
C VAL A 7 0.99 10.65 3.40
N MET A 8 1.50 10.54 2.19
CA MET A 8 2.04 9.27 1.69
C MET A 8 3.32 8.87 2.42
N SER A 9 3.59 7.58 2.47
CA SER A 9 4.90 7.07 2.83
C SER A 9 5.78 7.15 1.59
N ALA A 10 6.84 7.95 1.66
CA ALA A 10 7.75 8.14 0.54
C ALA A 10 8.74 6.97 0.41
N ALA A 11 9.46 6.92 -0.70
CA ALA A 11 10.49 5.92 -0.98
C ALA A 11 9.95 4.48 -0.82
N PRO A 12 8.96 4.10 -1.63
CA PRO A 12 8.38 2.77 -1.54
C PRO A 12 9.39 1.69 -1.88
N VAL A 13 9.28 0.54 -1.23
CA VAL A 13 10.12 -0.61 -1.57
C VAL A 13 9.51 -1.28 -2.79
N CYS A 14 10.31 -1.47 -3.82
CA CYS A 14 9.89 -2.11 -5.07
C CYS A 14 10.69 -3.39 -5.29
N MET A 15 10.00 -4.44 -5.74
CA MET A 15 10.62 -5.74 -5.95
C MET A 15 10.13 -6.33 -7.27
N ALA A 16 10.90 -7.27 -7.80
CA ALA A 16 10.52 -7.97 -9.02
C ALA A 16 9.56 -9.12 -8.72
N PRO A 17 8.67 -9.48 -9.66
CA PRO A 17 7.67 -10.52 -9.42
C PRO A 17 8.27 -11.92 -9.16
N GLY A 18 9.51 -12.15 -9.60
CA GLY A 18 10.20 -13.42 -9.37
C GLY A 18 10.81 -13.58 -7.98
N GLU A 19 10.82 -12.53 -7.17
CA GLU A 19 11.37 -12.62 -5.82
C GLU A 19 10.42 -13.37 -4.90
N SER A 20 10.98 -13.99 -3.87
CA SER A 20 10.20 -14.83 -2.96
C SER A 20 9.37 -14.01 -1.98
N VAL A 21 8.30 -14.64 -1.49
CA VAL A 21 7.51 -14.07 -0.41
C VAL A 21 8.35 -13.85 0.84
N SER A 22 9.31 -14.75 1.12
CA SER A 22 10.24 -14.57 2.25
C SER A 22 11.05 -13.30 2.10
N ALA A 23 11.51 -12.98 0.87
CA ALA A 23 12.26 -11.75 0.62
C ALA A 23 11.39 -10.51 0.87
N ALA A 24 10.13 -10.56 0.43
CA ALA A 24 9.19 -9.47 0.67
C ALA A 24 8.91 -9.28 2.16
N ALA A 25 8.69 -10.37 2.88
CA ALA A 25 8.46 -10.32 4.33
C ALA A 25 9.66 -9.73 5.06
N ARG A 26 10.87 -10.10 4.64
CA ARG A 26 12.10 -9.56 5.22
C ARG A 26 12.23 -8.05 4.96
N ALA A 27 11.89 -7.61 3.75
CA ALA A 27 11.90 -6.19 3.41
C ALA A 27 10.88 -5.42 4.27
N MET A 28 9.70 -5.99 4.47
CA MET A 28 8.67 -5.38 5.33
C MET A 28 9.17 -5.21 6.76
N LYS A 29 9.82 -6.24 7.30
CA LYS A 29 10.39 -6.19 8.64
C LYS A 29 11.51 -5.16 8.73
N GLN A 30 12.40 -5.16 7.75
CA GLN A 30 13.58 -4.31 7.71
C GLN A 30 13.22 -2.83 7.62
N HIS A 31 12.20 -2.50 6.86
CA HIS A 31 11.77 -1.12 6.61
C HIS A 31 10.57 -0.70 7.47
N GLY A 32 10.02 -1.60 8.28
CA GLY A 32 8.86 -1.28 9.11
C GLY A 32 7.62 -0.94 8.31
N ILE A 33 7.40 -1.65 7.20
CA ILE A 33 6.31 -1.38 6.26
C ILE A 33 5.45 -2.63 6.05
N GLY A 34 4.23 -2.44 5.57
CA GLY A 34 3.31 -3.53 5.27
C GLY A 34 3.00 -3.68 3.78
N THR A 35 3.74 -3.01 2.92
CA THR A 35 3.45 -2.99 1.49
C THR A 35 4.75 -2.98 0.68
N VAL A 36 4.78 -3.80 -0.36
CA VAL A 36 5.85 -3.81 -1.36
C VAL A 36 5.21 -3.64 -2.72
N LEU A 37 5.77 -2.77 -3.55
CA LEU A 37 5.32 -2.60 -4.93
C LEU A 37 6.05 -3.59 -5.82
N VAL A 38 5.34 -4.17 -6.77
CA VAL A 38 5.89 -5.14 -7.71
C VAL A 38 6.07 -4.45 -9.05
N LEU A 39 7.30 -4.43 -9.56
CA LEU A 39 7.62 -3.82 -10.83
C LEU A 39 8.05 -4.90 -11.82
N THR A 40 7.46 -4.85 -13.02
CA THR A 40 7.85 -5.69 -14.14
C THR A 40 8.39 -4.78 -15.23
N ASP A 41 9.65 -4.96 -15.60
CA ASP A 41 10.33 -4.12 -16.60
C ASP A 41 10.20 -2.62 -16.26
N GLY A 42 10.37 -2.29 -14.99
CA GLY A 42 10.33 -0.90 -14.51
C GLY A 42 8.94 -0.30 -14.36
N ARG A 43 7.89 -1.08 -14.63
CA ARG A 43 6.52 -0.60 -14.53
C ARG A 43 5.78 -1.27 -13.38
N LEU A 44 4.95 -0.52 -12.71
CA LEU A 44 4.12 -1.06 -11.63
C LEU A 44 3.19 -2.13 -12.19
N SER A 45 3.31 -3.36 -11.70
CA SER A 45 2.49 -4.49 -12.13
C SER A 45 1.67 -5.10 -11.01
N GLY A 46 1.98 -4.77 -9.76
CA GLY A 46 1.24 -5.32 -8.64
C GLY A 46 1.62 -4.69 -7.32
N LEU A 47 0.95 -5.16 -6.29
CA LEU A 47 1.16 -4.71 -4.93
C LEU A 47 0.96 -5.90 -4.00
N VAL A 48 1.88 -6.09 -3.06
CA VAL A 48 1.81 -7.15 -2.07
C VAL A 48 1.78 -6.52 -0.70
N THR A 49 0.82 -6.95 0.12
CA THR A 49 0.71 -6.49 1.50
C THR A 49 1.03 -7.62 2.48
N ASP A 50 1.26 -7.26 3.73
CA ASP A 50 1.41 -8.23 4.82
C ASP A 50 0.15 -9.10 4.95
N ARG A 51 -1.03 -8.53 4.70
CA ARG A 51 -2.27 -9.30 4.67
C ARG A 51 -2.27 -10.34 3.55
N ASP A 52 -1.78 -10.01 2.36
CA ASP A 52 -1.66 -10.97 1.26
C ASP A 52 -0.81 -12.16 1.66
N ILE A 53 0.30 -11.90 2.34
CA ILE A 53 1.19 -12.98 2.80
C ILE A 53 0.47 -13.86 3.81
N THR A 54 -0.24 -13.26 4.75
CA THR A 54 -0.98 -14.01 5.76
C THR A 54 -2.07 -14.87 5.14
N VAL A 55 -2.88 -14.28 4.26
CA VAL A 55 -4.09 -14.93 3.74
C VAL A 55 -3.78 -15.86 2.56
N ARG A 56 -2.86 -15.47 1.70
CA ARG A 56 -2.60 -16.21 0.44
C ARG A 56 -1.41 -17.16 0.53
N VAL A 57 -0.59 -17.03 1.55
CA VAL A 57 0.60 -17.89 1.72
C VAL A 57 0.46 -18.72 2.99
N LEU A 58 0.42 -18.09 4.15
CA LEU A 58 0.37 -18.82 5.43
C LEU A 58 -0.91 -19.61 5.58
N ALA A 59 -2.08 -19.00 5.34
CA ALA A 59 -3.36 -19.67 5.48
C ALA A 59 -3.52 -20.82 4.47
N GLU A 60 -2.91 -20.71 3.30
CA GLU A 60 -2.95 -21.71 2.25
C GLU A 60 -1.81 -22.73 2.36
N LYS A 61 -1.00 -22.65 3.41
CA LYS A 61 0.12 -23.55 3.69
C LYS A 61 1.14 -23.60 2.54
N ARG A 62 1.33 -22.49 1.84
CA ARG A 62 2.35 -22.38 0.80
C ARG A 62 3.69 -22.05 1.43
N ASP A 63 4.76 -22.52 0.81
CA ASP A 63 6.10 -22.25 1.30
C ASP A 63 6.53 -20.83 0.88
N PRO A 64 6.77 -19.91 1.84
CA PRO A 64 7.15 -18.54 1.51
C PRO A 64 8.52 -18.45 0.81
N ARG A 65 9.36 -19.48 0.94
CA ARG A 65 10.69 -19.46 0.31
C ARG A 65 10.61 -19.76 -1.17
N THR A 66 9.60 -20.49 -1.62
CA THR A 66 9.45 -20.89 -3.03
C THR A 66 8.28 -20.21 -3.73
N THR A 67 7.36 -19.61 -2.97
CA THR A 67 6.26 -18.84 -3.55
C THR A 67 6.78 -17.48 -3.99
N ARG A 68 6.47 -17.09 -5.22
CA ARG A 68 6.91 -15.80 -5.76
C ARG A 68 5.89 -14.72 -5.49
N ILE A 69 6.33 -13.49 -5.27
CA ILE A 69 5.40 -12.39 -4.99
C ILE A 69 4.48 -12.12 -6.17
N GLY A 70 4.93 -12.37 -7.40
CA GLY A 70 4.09 -12.24 -8.58
C GLY A 70 2.87 -13.15 -8.59
N ASP A 71 2.94 -14.27 -7.86
CA ASP A 71 1.85 -15.24 -7.79
C ASP A 71 0.75 -14.83 -6.81
N ILE A 72 1.05 -13.91 -5.89
CA ILE A 72 0.12 -13.51 -4.83
C ILE A 72 -0.22 -12.03 -4.88
N CYS A 73 0.41 -11.24 -5.75
CA CYS A 73 0.18 -9.80 -5.79
C CYS A 73 -1.18 -9.47 -6.40
N SER A 74 -1.72 -8.33 -6.00
CA SER A 74 -2.93 -7.77 -6.60
C SER A 74 -2.53 -7.00 -7.85
N GLY A 75 -3.15 -7.33 -8.98
CA GLY A 75 -2.87 -6.68 -10.27
C GLY A 75 -3.87 -5.61 -10.65
N GLU A 76 -5.03 -5.58 -10.00
CA GLU A 76 -6.01 -4.51 -10.22
C GLU A 76 -5.65 -3.35 -9.31
N LEU A 77 -4.95 -2.37 -9.85
CA LEU A 77 -4.42 -1.27 -9.06
C LEU A 77 -5.14 0.03 -9.37
N VAL A 78 -5.48 0.74 -8.32
CA VAL A 78 -5.85 2.14 -8.36
C VAL A 78 -4.60 2.91 -8.00
N VAL A 79 -4.27 3.96 -8.72
CA VAL A 79 -3.08 4.76 -8.46
C VAL A 79 -3.46 6.22 -8.28
N LEU A 80 -2.59 6.94 -7.58
CA LEU A 80 -2.74 8.38 -7.35
C LEU A 80 -1.50 9.09 -7.84
N ASP A 81 -1.67 10.36 -8.20
CA ASP A 81 -0.57 11.28 -8.42
C ASP A 81 -0.26 11.98 -7.09
N PRO A 82 1.00 12.30 -6.79
CA PRO A 82 1.32 13.00 -5.53
C PRO A 82 0.67 14.38 -5.40
N ASP A 83 0.27 14.97 -6.51
CA ASP A 83 -0.41 16.27 -6.51
C ASP A 83 -1.94 16.16 -6.43
N ASP A 84 -2.48 14.94 -6.41
CA ASP A 84 -3.91 14.74 -6.22
C ASP A 84 -4.34 15.23 -4.84
N ASP A 85 -5.58 15.71 -4.75
CA ASP A 85 -6.14 16.14 -3.48
C ASP A 85 -6.42 14.95 -2.57
N LEU A 86 -6.30 15.16 -1.28
CA LEU A 86 -6.54 14.12 -0.29
C LEU A 86 -7.98 13.60 -0.36
N ALA A 87 -8.93 14.46 -0.74
CA ALA A 87 -10.32 14.05 -0.94
C ALA A 87 -10.45 12.99 -2.03
N GLU A 88 -9.63 13.06 -3.08
CA GLU A 88 -9.63 12.07 -4.14
C GLU A 88 -9.17 10.70 -3.61
N ALA A 89 -8.13 10.69 -2.78
CA ALA A 89 -7.65 9.46 -2.17
C ALA A 89 -8.73 8.83 -1.28
N SER A 90 -9.40 9.65 -0.48
CA SER A 90 -10.48 9.18 0.40
C SER A 90 -11.64 8.59 -0.41
N ARG A 91 -11.98 9.24 -1.52
CA ARG A 91 -13.02 8.76 -2.41
C ARG A 91 -12.68 7.39 -3.00
N LEU A 92 -11.44 7.20 -3.45
CA LEU A 92 -11.00 5.93 -4.02
C LEU A 92 -11.02 4.81 -2.99
N VAL A 93 -10.57 5.10 -1.78
CA VAL A 93 -10.61 4.10 -0.69
C VAL A 93 -12.04 3.66 -0.44
N ARG A 94 -12.97 4.60 -0.40
CA ARG A 94 -14.38 4.32 -0.14
C ARG A 94 -15.04 3.59 -1.30
N ASP A 95 -14.86 4.11 -2.54
CA ASP A 95 -15.58 3.62 -3.72
C ASP A 95 -15.01 2.32 -4.26
N ARG A 96 -13.71 2.11 -4.13
CA ARG A 96 -13.03 0.95 -4.68
C ARG A 96 -12.65 -0.07 -3.61
N ALA A 97 -12.95 0.20 -2.35
CA ALA A 97 -12.67 -0.68 -1.21
C ALA A 97 -11.20 -1.13 -1.15
N VAL A 98 -10.28 -0.23 -1.49
CA VAL A 98 -8.84 -0.52 -1.43
C VAL A 98 -8.25 0.01 -0.13
N ARG A 99 -7.21 -0.67 0.39
CA ARG A 99 -6.55 -0.30 1.64
C ARG A 99 -5.23 0.41 1.42
N ARG A 100 -4.60 0.19 0.31
CA ARG A 100 -3.29 0.75 -0.05
C ARG A 100 -3.34 1.21 -1.48
N ILE A 101 -2.84 2.40 -1.73
CA ILE A 101 -2.85 2.99 -3.08
C ILE A 101 -1.44 3.45 -3.42
N PRO A 102 -0.83 2.90 -4.47
CA PRO A 102 0.46 3.38 -4.95
C PRO A 102 0.33 4.80 -5.48
N VAL A 103 1.38 5.59 -5.26
CA VAL A 103 1.46 6.96 -5.76
C VAL A 103 2.56 7.00 -6.81
N LEU A 104 2.20 7.42 -8.02
CA LEU A 104 3.12 7.46 -9.15
C LEU A 104 3.24 8.88 -9.68
N ARG A 105 4.46 9.29 -10.00
CA ARG A 105 4.72 10.51 -10.74
C ARG A 105 5.29 10.13 -12.10
N GLY A 106 4.51 10.36 -13.16
CA GLY A 106 4.96 10.03 -14.50
C GLY A 106 5.28 8.56 -14.68
N GLY A 107 4.53 7.67 -14.02
CA GLY A 107 4.76 6.23 -14.07
C GLY A 107 5.80 5.71 -13.07
N THR A 108 6.50 6.60 -12.37
CA THR A 108 7.52 6.21 -11.37
C THR A 108 6.90 6.17 -9.98
N PRO A 109 7.02 5.05 -9.25
CA PRO A 109 6.51 4.99 -7.88
C PRO A 109 7.26 5.96 -6.97
N VAL A 110 6.52 6.80 -6.27
CA VAL A 110 7.09 7.79 -5.33
C VAL A 110 6.57 7.61 -3.91
N GLY A 111 5.53 6.82 -3.72
CA GLY A 111 5.00 6.59 -2.39
C GLY A 111 3.85 5.60 -2.37
N VAL A 112 3.31 5.39 -1.18
CA VAL A 112 2.11 4.59 -0.94
C VAL A 112 1.25 5.32 0.08
N VAL A 113 -0.05 5.38 -0.16
CA VAL A 113 -1.02 5.90 0.81
C VAL A 113 -1.79 4.71 1.36
N SER A 114 -1.90 4.63 2.68
CA SER A 114 -2.68 3.60 3.34
C SER A 114 -3.98 4.19 3.90
N ILE A 115 -4.95 3.31 4.15
CA ILE A 115 -6.18 3.72 4.85
C ILE A 115 -5.84 4.29 6.23
N GLY A 116 -4.76 3.81 6.86
CA GLY A 116 -4.29 4.35 8.13
C GLY A 116 -3.85 5.81 8.02
N ASP A 117 -3.14 6.16 6.94
CA ASP A 117 -2.72 7.54 6.70
C ASP A 117 -3.92 8.47 6.58
N LEU A 118 -4.96 8.03 5.87
CA LEU A 118 -6.19 8.81 5.69
C LEU A 118 -7.00 8.90 6.97
N ALA A 119 -7.02 7.83 7.76
CA ALA A 119 -7.72 7.81 9.04
C ALA A 119 -7.08 8.79 10.03
N LEU A 120 -5.74 8.85 10.07
CA LEU A 120 -5.03 9.81 10.92
C LEU A 120 -5.37 11.25 10.55
N GLU A 121 -5.48 11.52 9.26
CA GLU A 121 -5.87 12.86 8.81
C GLU A 121 -7.31 13.17 9.18
N SER A 122 -8.22 12.19 9.05
CA SER A 122 -9.62 12.34 9.49
C SER A 122 -9.72 12.53 10.98
N ASP A 123 -8.93 11.78 11.77
CA ASP A 123 -8.91 11.90 13.22
C ASP A 123 -8.44 13.28 13.65
N ALA A 124 -7.42 13.82 12.98
CA ALA A 124 -6.95 15.16 13.26
C ALA A 124 -8.05 16.21 13.02
N THR A 125 -8.88 16.00 12.00
CA THR A 125 -10.04 16.86 11.73
C THR A 125 -11.16 16.60 12.74
N SER A 126 -11.39 15.33 13.07
CA SER A 126 -12.44 14.91 13.99
C SER A 126 -12.20 15.38 15.42
N VAL A 127 -10.95 15.46 15.85
CA VAL A 127 -10.60 15.97 17.18
C VAL A 127 -11.14 17.37 17.38
N ARG A 128 -11.09 18.19 16.35
CA ARG A 128 -11.64 19.55 16.41
C ARG A 128 -13.16 19.56 16.52
N SER A 129 -13.82 18.53 16.00
CA SER A 129 -15.27 18.40 16.08
C SER A 129 -15.73 17.57 17.27
N GLY A 130 -14.79 17.05 18.06
CA GLY A 130 -15.10 16.21 19.21
C GLY A 130 -15.36 14.75 18.87
N LEU A 131 -15.07 14.33 17.66
CA LEU A 131 -15.24 12.95 17.23
C LEU A 131 -13.92 12.22 17.27
N TYR A 132 -13.97 10.93 17.55
CA TYR A 132 -12.81 10.08 17.57
C TYR A 132 -13.08 8.78 16.82
N SER A 133 -12.12 8.39 15.98
CA SER A 133 -12.15 7.11 15.29
C SER A 133 -10.90 6.31 15.67
N ALA A 134 -11.10 5.04 15.98
CA ALA A 134 -9.96 4.17 16.26
C ALA A 134 -9.12 4.01 14.99
N PRO A 135 -7.78 3.99 15.11
CA PRO A 135 -6.93 3.74 13.96
C PRO A 135 -7.21 2.37 13.37
N PRO A 136 -7.24 2.25 12.04
CA PRO A 136 -7.40 0.94 11.42
C PRO A 136 -6.16 0.08 11.63
N ASN A 137 -6.36 -1.21 11.72
CA ASN A 137 -5.26 -2.16 11.69
C ASN A 137 -4.80 -2.30 10.25
N SER A 138 -3.57 -1.97 9.98
CA SER A 138 -3.04 -2.02 8.62
C SER A 138 -2.06 -3.16 8.42
#